data_5b089b7ec68adac668f4a010e017d85f
#
_entry.id   5b089b7ec68adac668f4a010e017d85f
#
_cell.length_a   1.000
_cell.length_b   1.000
_cell.length_c   1.000
_cell.angle_alpha   90.00
_cell.angle_beta   90.00
_cell.angle_gamma   90.00
#
_symmetry.space_group_name_H-M   'P 1'
#
loop_
_entity.id
_entity.type
_entity.pdbx_description
1 polymer ?
#
loop_
_entity_poly.entity_id
_entity_poly.type
_entity_poly.pdbx_seq_one_letter_code
_entity_poly.pdbx_strand_id
1 'polypeptide(L)'
;DWPVFSVFRAFPFGKSVVSYPLGLSVANSGRQNLGGIYMSENCTHNCSSCGENCSSRTAEQTSFLEPLNPASSVKKVIGVVSGKGGVGKSLVTALMAVKMNSMGKHTAILDADITGPSIPKAFGLGVDGVSVNPDGLMVPATTATGIEIMSANLLLDHDTDPVIWRGPVIAGAVKQFWQEALWENVDYMFVDMPPGTGDVPLTVFQSLPVDGILIVTSPQELVSMIVAKAVNMAKKMNIPILGLVENMSYLECPDCGKKISVFGESHIDEIAKEHQI
;
A
#
# COMPACT_ATOMS: atom_id res chain seq x y z
N ASP A 1 -14.87 -18.17 -19.36
CA ASP A 1 -15.34 -16.80 -19.61
C ASP A 1 -15.88 -16.23 -18.29
N TRP A 2 -15.07 -15.44 -17.61
CA TRP A 2 -15.44 -14.72 -16.39
C TRP A 2 -15.90 -13.32 -16.77
N PRO A 3 -17.01 -12.80 -16.22
CA PRO A 3 -17.50 -11.48 -16.59
C PRO A 3 -16.52 -10.40 -16.10
N VAL A 4 -16.16 -9.67 -17.04
CA VAL A 4 -15.24 -8.60 -17.27
C VAL A 4 -15.28 -7.47 -16.25
N PHE A 5 -14.07 -7.09 -15.82
CA PHE A 5 -13.77 -5.81 -15.19
C PHE A 5 -14.13 -4.64 -16.10
N SER A 6 -15.11 -3.86 -15.70
CA SER A 6 -15.40 -2.59 -16.35
C SER A 6 -14.63 -1.47 -15.67
N VAL A 7 -13.83 -0.79 -16.50
CA VAL A 7 -13.10 0.46 -16.28
C VAL A 7 -11.73 0.31 -15.62
N PHE A 8 -10.75 -0.21 -16.39
CA PHE A 8 -9.37 0.22 -16.27
C PHE A 8 -9.17 1.45 -17.16
N ARG A 9 -9.12 2.65 -16.62
CA ARG A 9 -8.43 3.77 -17.27
C ARG A 9 -6.98 3.75 -16.82
N ALA A 10 -6.11 3.11 -17.61
CA ALA A 10 -4.68 3.26 -17.48
C ALA A 10 -4.29 4.63 -18.01
N PHE A 11 -3.75 5.49 -17.16
CA PHE A 11 -3.06 6.70 -17.60
C PHE A 11 -1.64 6.35 -18.04
N PRO A 12 -1.16 6.92 -19.17
CA PRO A 12 0.22 6.76 -19.60
C PRO A 12 1.15 7.51 -18.65
N PHE A 13 2.26 6.88 -18.30
CA PHE A 13 3.37 7.49 -17.58
C PHE A 13 3.93 8.69 -18.37
N GLY A 14 3.47 9.88 -18.00
CA GLY A 14 4.01 11.15 -18.50
C GLY A 14 4.34 12.04 -17.31
N LYS A 15 5.63 12.43 -17.20
CA LYS A 15 6.15 13.35 -16.19
C LYS A 15 5.41 14.69 -16.23
N SER A 16 4.83 15.09 -15.10
CA SER A 16 4.62 16.51 -14.82
C SER A 16 4.94 16.79 -13.36
N VAL A 17 6.05 17.48 -13.15
CA VAL A 17 6.42 18.10 -11.88
C VAL A 17 5.56 19.35 -11.72
N VAL A 18 4.68 19.37 -10.73
CA VAL A 18 3.93 20.57 -10.35
C VAL A 18 4.48 21.05 -9.03
N SER A 19 5.15 22.20 -9.05
CA SER A 19 5.55 22.95 -7.87
C SER A 19 4.36 23.76 -7.35
N TYR A 20 4.04 23.62 -6.06
CA TYR A 20 3.06 24.47 -5.38
C TYR A 20 3.74 25.47 -4.46
N PRO A 21 3.30 26.74 -4.43
CA PRO A 21 3.77 27.73 -3.46
C PRO A 21 3.05 27.55 -2.12
N LEU A 22 3.84 27.43 -1.07
CA LEU A 22 3.38 27.43 0.31
C LEU A 22 3.06 28.88 0.77
N GLY A 23 1.81 29.12 1.08
CA GLY A 23 1.36 30.29 1.84
C GLY A 23 0.23 29.89 2.77
N LEU A 24 0.55 29.56 4.02
CA LEU A 24 -0.44 29.45 5.09
C LEU A 24 0.13 30.06 6.38
N SER A 25 -0.42 31.23 6.73
CA SER A 25 -0.26 31.84 8.04
C SER A 25 -1.17 31.13 9.06
N VAL A 26 -0.60 30.57 10.11
CA VAL A 26 -1.34 30.00 11.24
C VAL A 26 -1.19 30.95 12.42
N ALA A 27 -2.33 31.45 12.91
CA ALA A 27 -2.42 32.24 14.12
C ALA A 27 -2.18 31.37 15.36
N ASN A 28 -1.43 31.96 16.28
CA ASN A 28 -0.91 31.39 17.51
C ASN A 28 -2.01 31.35 18.59
N SER A 29 -2.30 30.19 19.17
CA SER A 29 -2.96 30.10 20.48
C SER A 29 -2.62 28.79 21.18
N GLY A 30 -1.98 28.90 22.35
CA GLY A 30 -2.06 27.94 23.44
C GLY A 30 -0.93 26.93 23.56
N ARG A 31 -0.05 27.20 24.54
CA ARG A 31 0.99 26.30 25.07
C ARG A 31 0.37 24.99 25.56
N GLN A 32 0.90 23.86 25.09
CA GLN A 32 0.87 22.60 25.83
C GLN A 32 2.29 22.03 25.89
N ASN A 33 2.78 21.81 27.10
CA ASN A 33 4.06 21.20 27.40
C ASN A 33 4.08 19.73 26.97
N LEU A 34 4.90 19.40 25.99
CA LEU A 34 5.33 18.04 25.70
C LEU A 34 6.85 18.02 25.68
N GLY A 35 7.41 17.33 26.67
CA GLY A 35 8.79 16.80 26.77
C GLY A 35 9.93 17.61 26.13
N GLY A 36 10.53 18.52 26.91
CA GLY A 36 11.98 18.78 26.95
C GLY A 36 12.74 19.11 25.67
N ILE A 37 12.23 19.92 24.74
CA ILE A 37 13.07 20.60 23.75
C ILE A 37 13.17 22.08 24.16
N TYR A 38 14.30 22.49 24.68
CA TYR A 38 14.58 23.90 24.98
C TYR A 38 14.78 24.63 23.65
N MET A 39 13.77 25.37 23.21
CA MET A 39 13.90 26.36 22.14
C MET A 39 14.18 27.73 22.78
N SER A 40 15.13 28.49 22.23
CA SER A 40 15.36 29.87 22.62
C SER A 40 14.13 30.73 22.30
N GLU A 41 13.82 31.73 23.15
CA GLU A 41 12.63 32.60 23.02
C GLU A 41 12.56 33.38 21.69
N ASN A 42 13.65 33.44 20.92
CA ASN A 42 13.78 34.16 19.65
C ASN A 42 13.91 33.25 18.42
N CYS A 43 13.46 32.00 18.48
CA CYS A 43 13.59 31.08 17.35
C CYS A 43 12.64 31.47 16.19
N THR A 44 13.20 31.94 15.09
CA THR A 44 12.48 32.30 13.86
C THR A 44 12.16 31.10 12.95
N HIS A 45 12.53 29.87 13.36
CA HIS A 45 12.40 28.63 12.57
C HIS A 45 13.12 28.65 11.21
N ASN A 46 13.96 29.64 10.93
CA ASN A 46 14.78 29.67 9.72
C ASN A 46 16.20 29.17 10.03
N CYS A 47 16.38 27.86 9.99
CA CYS A 47 17.64 27.18 10.35
C CYS A 47 18.80 27.47 9.37
N SER A 48 18.53 27.94 8.15
CA SER A 48 19.57 28.24 7.17
C SER A 48 20.34 29.55 7.44
N SER A 49 19.76 30.47 8.23
CA SER A 49 20.37 31.77 8.58
C SER A 49 20.58 31.97 10.08
N CYS A 50 20.26 30.99 10.92
CA CYS A 50 20.37 31.06 12.37
C CYS A 50 21.79 30.71 12.83
N GLY A 51 22.42 31.56 13.64
CA GLY A 51 23.76 31.36 14.21
C GLY A 51 23.77 30.54 15.52
N GLU A 52 22.63 30.14 16.06
CA GLU A 52 22.50 29.45 17.35
C GLU A 52 22.75 27.93 17.22
N ASN A 53 23.38 27.35 18.25
CA ASN A 53 23.64 25.92 18.36
C ASN A 53 22.38 25.22 18.92
N CYS A 54 21.46 24.80 18.05
CA CYS A 54 20.18 24.23 18.41
C CYS A 54 20.19 22.70 18.20
N SER A 55 19.75 21.93 19.21
CA SER A 55 19.67 20.46 19.13
C SER A 55 18.74 19.94 18.02
N SER A 56 17.78 20.76 17.56
CA SER A 56 16.95 20.44 16.42
C SER A 56 17.65 20.58 15.05
N ARG A 57 18.86 21.19 15.01
CA ARG A 57 19.65 21.33 13.77
C ARG A 57 20.38 20.05 13.37
N THR A 58 20.61 19.17 14.34
CA THR A 58 21.26 17.87 14.18
C THR A 58 20.30 16.69 14.14
N ALA A 59 18.98 16.95 14.18
CA ALA A 59 18.01 15.92 13.84
C ALA A 59 18.13 15.68 12.32
N GLU A 60 19.07 14.84 11.91
CA GLU A 60 18.98 14.12 10.65
C GLU A 60 17.52 13.61 10.59
N GLN A 61 16.81 13.95 9.51
CA GLN A 61 15.53 13.31 9.24
C GLN A 61 15.83 11.83 9.11
N THR A 62 15.74 11.09 10.21
CA THR A 62 15.89 9.64 10.20
C THR A 62 14.80 9.12 9.28
N SER A 63 15.21 8.73 8.09
CA SER A 63 14.33 8.01 7.17
C SER A 63 13.90 6.73 7.88
N PHE A 64 12.60 6.54 8.06
CA PHE A 64 12.05 5.30 8.61
C PHE A 64 12.03 4.16 7.58
N LEU A 65 12.52 4.44 6.36
CA LEU A 65 12.59 3.45 5.29
C LEU A 65 13.59 2.36 5.67
N GLU A 66 13.13 1.13 5.61
CA GLU A 66 13.96 -0.04 5.84
C GLU A 66 14.77 -0.37 4.57
N PRO A 67 16.05 -0.65 4.69
CA PRO A 67 16.85 -1.06 3.55
C PRO A 67 16.42 -2.45 3.06
N LEU A 68 16.47 -2.66 1.76
CA LEU A 68 16.38 -3.98 1.17
C LEU A 68 17.71 -4.72 1.39
N ASN A 69 17.68 -6.06 1.53
CA ASN A 69 18.92 -6.82 1.65
C ASN A 69 19.76 -6.71 0.35
N PRO A 70 21.10 -6.81 0.44
CA PRO A 70 21.98 -6.59 -0.71
C PRO A 70 21.81 -7.59 -1.88
N ALA A 71 21.23 -8.76 -1.61
CA ALA A 71 20.98 -9.79 -2.63
C ALA A 71 19.68 -9.55 -3.40
N SER A 72 18.85 -8.62 -2.94
CA SER A 72 17.52 -8.34 -3.50
C SER A 72 17.50 -7.06 -4.34
N SER A 73 16.57 -7.02 -5.31
CA SER A 73 16.34 -5.85 -6.17
C SER A 73 14.87 -5.72 -6.52
N VAL A 74 14.25 -4.61 -6.13
CA VAL A 74 12.86 -4.27 -6.45
C VAL A 74 12.83 -2.87 -7.07
N LYS A 75 12.31 -2.76 -8.31
CA LYS A 75 12.31 -1.48 -9.04
C LYS A 75 11.15 -0.57 -8.68
N LYS A 76 9.96 -1.16 -8.49
CA LYS A 76 8.72 -0.43 -8.18
C LYS A 76 7.91 -1.14 -7.13
N VAL A 77 7.46 -0.40 -6.12
CA VAL A 77 6.60 -0.88 -5.03
C VAL A 77 5.27 -0.15 -5.11
N ILE A 78 4.19 -0.90 -5.29
CA ILE A 78 2.83 -0.37 -5.44
C ILE A 78 1.96 -0.90 -4.31
N GLY A 79 1.47 0.00 -3.43
CA GLY A 79 0.52 -0.36 -2.39
C GLY A 79 -0.90 -0.48 -2.93
N VAL A 80 -1.61 -1.55 -2.58
CA VAL A 80 -3.03 -1.70 -2.88
C VAL A 80 -3.82 -1.54 -1.58
N VAL A 81 -4.62 -0.50 -1.51
CA VAL A 81 -5.32 -0.09 -0.28
C VAL A 81 -6.83 -0.12 -0.49
N SER A 82 -7.54 -0.34 0.60
CA SER A 82 -8.99 -0.15 0.63
C SER A 82 -9.41 0.45 1.97
N GLY A 83 -10.41 1.29 1.96
CA GLY A 83 -10.91 1.87 3.21
C GLY A 83 -11.80 0.92 4.01
N LYS A 84 -12.21 -0.22 3.42
CA LYS A 84 -13.15 -1.19 3.99
C LYS A 84 -12.74 -2.60 3.55
N GLY A 85 -12.99 -3.58 4.40
CA GLY A 85 -12.86 -5.00 4.04
C GLY A 85 -13.93 -5.48 3.06
N GLY A 86 -13.62 -6.53 2.31
CA GLY A 86 -14.60 -7.20 1.43
C GLY A 86 -14.84 -6.52 0.07
N VAL A 87 -14.10 -5.48 -0.29
CA VAL A 87 -14.21 -4.82 -1.60
C VAL A 87 -13.44 -5.52 -2.73
N GLY A 88 -12.72 -6.59 -2.42
CA GLY A 88 -11.92 -7.34 -3.39
C GLY A 88 -10.51 -6.79 -3.61
N LYS A 89 -9.94 -6.10 -2.62
CA LYS A 89 -8.58 -5.56 -2.64
C LYS A 89 -7.55 -6.61 -3.08
N SER A 90 -7.49 -7.74 -2.37
CA SER A 90 -6.54 -8.82 -2.66
C SER A 90 -6.73 -9.45 -4.05
N LEU A 91 -7.99 -9.52 -4.52
CA LEU A 91 -8.26 -9.93 -5.89
C LEU A 91 -7.66 -8.95 -6.91
N VAL A 92 -7.83 -7.65 -6.68
CA VAL A 92 -7.23 -6.61 -7.54
C VAL A 92 -5.70 -6.69 -7.49
N THR A 93 -5.11 -6.89 -6.31
CA THR A 93 -3.66 -7.11 -6.13
C THR A 93 -3.17 -8.28 -6.97
N ALA A 94 -3.84 -9.44 -6.85
CA ALA A 94 -3.51 -10.64 -7.61
C ALA A 94 -3.62 -10.41 -9.13
N LEU A 95 -4.70 -9.77 -9.59
CA LEU A 95 -4.92 -9.49 -11.01
C LEU A 95 -3.90 -8.50 -11.58
N MET A 96 -3.47 -7.50 -10.80
CA MET A 96 -2.41 -6.59 -11.23
C MET A 96 -1.09 -7.33 -11.39
N ALA A 97 -0.72 -8.19 -10.45
CA ALA A 97 0.49 -9.00 -10.55
C ALA A 97 0.44 -9.95 -11.76
N VAL A 98 -0.68 -10.67 -11.95
CA VAL A 98 -0.88 -11.55 -13.12
C VAL A 98 -0.81 -10.76 -14.43
N LYS A 99 -1.43 -9.58 -14.49
CA LYS A 99 -1.41 -8.73 -15.69
C LYS A 99 0.00 -8.26 -16.03
N MET A 100 0.74 -7.75 -15.05
CA MET A 100 2.12 -7.30 -15.26
C MET A 100 3.03 -8.46 -15.65
N ASN A 101 2.86 -9.62 -14.99
CA ASN A 101 3.58 -10.83 -15.33
C ASN A 101 3.30 -11.29 -16.78
N SER A 102 2.03 -11.26 -17.22
CA SER A 102 1.64 -11.58 -18.60
C SER A 102 2.23 -10.62 -19.65
N MET A 103 2.69 -9.45 -19.22
CA MET A 103 3.39 -8.47 -20.06
C MET A 103 4.92 -8.65 -20.02
N GLY A 104 5.40 -9.76 -19.48
CA GLY A 104 6.83 -10.10 -19.38
C GLY A 104 7.57 -9.34 -18.27
N LYS A 105 6.86 -8.83 -17.25
CA LYS A 105 7.47 -8.20 -16.08
C LYS A 105 7.66 -9.24 -14.97
N HIS A 106 8.80 -9.21 -14.31
CA HIS A 106 8.99 -9.98 -13.09
C HIS A 106 8.21 -9.32 -11.95
N THR A 107 7.26 -10.05 -11.36
CA THR A 107 6.35 -9.49 -10.37
C THR A 107 6.39 -10.26 -9.06
N ALA A 108 6.19 -9.52 -7.98
CA ALA A 108 6.07 -10.06 -6.64
C ALA A 108 4.83 -9.51 -5.92
N ILE A 109 4.33 -10.27 -4.96
CA ILE A 109 3.29 -9.84 -4.03
C ILE A 109 3.80 -9.99 -2.60
N LEU A 110 3.75 -8.90 -1.84
CA LEU A 110 3.96 -8.90 -0.41
C LEU A 110 2.59 -8.74 0.27
N ASP A 111 2.11 -9.82 0.88
CA ASP A 111 0.83 -9.84 1.57
C ASP A 111 0.99 -9.30 3.00
N ALA A 112 0.56 -8.06 3.19
CA ALA A 112 0.54 -7.37 4.47
C ALA A 112 -0.82 -7.48 5.20
N ASP A 113 -1.84 -8.12 4.59
CA ASP A 113 -3.13 -8.41 5.21
C ASP A 113 -3.10 -9.77 5.94
N ILE A 114 -2.31 -9.81 6.99
CA ILE A 114 -2.03 -11.03 7.77
C ILE A 114 -3.29 -11.64 8.38
N THR A 115 -4.34 -10.84 8.61
CA THR A 115 -5.57 -11.28 9.24
C THR A 115 -6.56 -11.95 8.28
N GLY A 116 -6.37 -11.77 6.98
CA GLY A 116 -7.26 -12.29 5.94
C GLY A 116 -6.48 -12.85 4.75
N PRO A 117 -5.71 -13.93 4.92
CA PRO A 117 -4.75 -14.41 3.94
C PRO A 117 -5.43 -14.98 2.70
N SER A 118 -5.72 -14.13 1.77
CA SER A 118 -6.39 -14.51 0.53
C SER A 118 -5.42 -14.72 -0.63
N ILE A 119 -4.23 -14.11 -0.59
CA ILE A 119 -3.27 -14.16 -1.69
C ILE A 119 -2.71 -15.56 -1.93
N PRO A 120 -2.11 -16.28 -0.95
CA PRO A 120 -1.60 -17.64 -1.20
C PRO A 120 -2.67 -18.57 -1.73
N LYS A 121 -3.85 -18.52 -1.13
CA LYS A 121 -5.00 -19.35 -1.51
C LYS A 121 -5.50 -19.08 -2.91
N ALA A 122 -5.51 -17.81 -3.35
CA ALA A 122 -5.91 -17.43 -4.70
C ALA A 122 -4.96 -18.00 -5.78
N PHE A 123 -3.69 -18.23 -5.42
CA PHE A 123 -2.69 -18.83 -6.31
C PHE A 123 -2.47 -20.33 -6.08
N GLY A 124 -3.22 -20.96 -5.20
CA GLY A 124 -3.11 -22.39 -4.88
C GLY A 124 -1.81 -22.76 -4.16
N LEU A 125 -1.22 -21.82 -3.41
CA LEU A 125 -0.02 -22.04 -2.62
C LEU A 125 -0.42 -22.51 -1.21
N GLY A 126 0.26 -23.54 -0.71
CA GLY A 126 0.12 -24.06 0.65
C GLY A 126 1.23 -23.57 1.60
N VAL A 127 1.16 -23.98 2.86
CA VAL A 127 2.08 -23.58 3.95
C VAL A 127 3.56 -23.94 3.73
N ASP A 128 3.86 -24.89 2.89
CA ASP A 128 5.25 -25.32 2.60
C ASP A 128 5.93 -24.48 1.48
N GLY A 129 5.33 -23.34 1.12
CA GLY A 129 5.77 -22.55 -0.04
C GLY A 129 7.03 -21.72 0.18
N VAL A 130 7.40 -21.42 1.42
CA VAL A 130 8.58 -20.61 1.78
C VAL A 130 9.69 -21.51 2.29
N SER A 131 10.89 -21.32 1.77
CA SER A 131 12.11 -22.00 2.24
C SER A 131 13.14 -20.97 2.69
N VAL A 132 14.21 -21.43 3.33
CA VAL A 132 15.33 -20.57 3.72
C VAL A 132 16.58 -21.05 2.96
N ASN A 133 17.26 -20.11 2.31
CA ASN A 133 18.48 -20.42 1.57
C ASN A 133 19.69 -20.57 2.52
N PRO A 134 20.86 -21.05 2.03
CA PRO A 134 22.07 -21.20 2.86
C PRO A 134 22.57 -19.92 3.52
N ASP A 135 22.22 -18.76 2.96
CA ASP A 135 22.57 -17.43 3.50
C ASP A 135 21.61 -16.94 4.57
N GLY A 136 20.59 -17.74 4.91
CA GLY A 136 19.58 -17.41 5.92
C GLY A 136 18.44 -16.52 5.43
N LEU A 137 18.34 -16.23 4.13
CA LEU A 137 17.25 -15.45 3.55
C LEU A 137 16.04 -16.33 3.26
N MET A 138 14.83 -15.81 3.51
CA MET A 138 13.59 -16.47 3.12
C MET A 138 13.42 -16.41 1.60
N VAL A 139 13.17 -17.56 0.97
CA VAL A 139 12.86 -17.63 -0.45
C VAL A 139 11.34 -17.57 -0.62
N PRO A 140 10.80 -16.54 -1.30
CA PRO A 140 9.36 -16.42 -1.53
C PRO A 140 8.79 -17.63 -2.26
N ALA A 141 7.55 -17.98 -1.95
CA ALA A 141 6.82 -18.97 -2.71
C ALA A 141 6.60 -18.47 -4.14
N THR A 142 6.81 -19.33 -5.12
CA THR A 142 6.69 -18.97 -6.53
C THR A 142 5.50 -19.69 -7.17
N THR A 143 4.63 -18.94 -7.83
CA THR A 143 3.50 -19.49 -8.58
C THR A 143 3.97 -20.22 -9.84
N ALA A 144 3.10 -21.04 -10.46
CA ALA A 144 3.38 -21.70 -11.72
C ALA A 144 3.75 -20.74 -12.88
N THR A 145 3.38 -19.47 -12.76
CA THR A 145 3.68 -18.41 -13.74
C THR A 145 4.89 -17.56 -13.38
N GLY A 146 5.57 -17.84 -12.27
CA GLY A 146 6.79 -17.15 -11.84
C GLY A 146 6.54 -15.87 -11.02
N ILE A 147 5.35 -15.70 -10.43
CA ILE A 147 5.08 -14.60 -9.50
C ILE A 147 5.57 -15.00 -8.11
N GLU A 148 6.42 -14.20 -7.50
CA GLU A 148 6.93 -14.41 -6.14
C GLU A 148 5.92 -13.90 -5.10
N ILE A 149 5.65 -14.70 -4.07
CA ILE A 149 4.68 -14.35 -3.02
C ILE A 149 5.27 -14.59 -1.64
N MET A 150 5.20 -13.56 -0.79
CA MET A 150 5.48 -13.66 0.63
C MET A 150 4.24 -13.27 1.42
N SER A 151 3.81 -14.16 2.31
CA SER A 151 2.68 -13.97 3.21
C SER A 151 2.94 -14.68 4.52
N ALA A 152 2.48 -14.10 5.63
CA ALA A 152 2.60 -14.73 6.95
C ALA A 152 1.95 -16.14 7.00
N ASN A 153 0.93 -16.37 6.21
CA ASN A 153 0.24 -17.66 6.15
C ASN A 153 1.07 -18.78 5.56
N LEU A 154 2.06 -18.44 4.73
CA LEU A 154 3.00 -19.43 4.19
C LEU A 154 4.02 -19.90 5.23
N LEU A 155 4.06 -19.26 6.41
CA LEU A 155 4.97 -19.57 7.52
C LEU A 155 4.25 -20.27 8.69
N LEU A 156 2.96 -20.58 8.55
CA LEU A 156 2.19 -21.29 9.58
C LEU A 156 2.38 -22.80 9.43
N ASP A 157 2.24 -23.53 10.53
CA ASP A 157 2.30 -25.00 10.51
C ASP A 157 1.05 -25.60 9.83
N HIS A 158 -0.10 -24.94 9.93
CA HIS A 158 -1.34 -25.34 9.29
C HIS A 158 -2.12 -24.14 8.75
N ASP A 159 -2.79 -24.29 7.61
CA ASP A 159 -3.63 -23.26 6.96
C ASP A 159 -4.74 -22.68 7.84
N THR A 160 -5.14 -23.43 8.87
CA THR A 160 -6.23 -23.07 9.79
C THR A 160 -5.74 -22.44 11.08
N ASP A 161 -4.44 -22.32 11.27
CA ASP A 161 -3.88 -21.74 12.48
C ASP A 161 -4.20 -20.24 12.55
N PRO A 162 -4.77 -19.76 13.67
CA PRO A 162 -5.12 -18.37 13.78
C PRO A 162 -3.87 -17.52 13.99
N VAL A 163 -3.67 -16.52 13.14
CA VAL A 163 -2.64 -15.50 13.36
C VAL A 163 -3.17 -14.48 14.37
N ILE A 164 -2.82 -14.65 15.64
CA ILE A 164 -3.22 -13.75 16.74
C ILE A 164 -2.14 -12.70 16.95
N TRP A 165 -1.87 -11.89 15.92
CA TRP A 165 -0.86 -10.82 16.01
C TRP A 165 -1.53 -9.46 16.19
N ARG A 166 -0.92 -8.62 17.01
CA ARG A 166 -1.34 -7.23 17.18
C ARG A 166 -0.62 -6.35 16.15
N GLY A 167 -1.18 -5.17 15.87
CA GLY A 167 -0.67 -4.24 14.86
C GLY A 167 0.86 -4.07 14.79
N PRO A 168 1.58 -3.84 15.91
CA PRO A 168 3.03 -3.73 15.89
C PRO A 168 3.77 -4.99 15.43
N VAL A 169 3.24 -6.18 15.75
CA VAL A 169 3.83 -7.46 15.31
C VAL A 169 3.60 -7.66 13.81
N ILE A 170 2.42 -7.32 13.33
CA ILE A 170 2.09 -7.35 11.89
C ILE A 170 3.04 -6.44 11.10
N ALA A 171 3.19 -5.21 11.55
CA ALA A 171 4.09 -4.25 10.92
C ALA A 171 5.56 -4.72 10.97
N GLY A 172 5.99 -5.37 12.06
CA GLY A 172 7.29 -6.00 12.18
C GLY A 172 7.49 -7.13 11.17
N ALA A 173 6.51 -7.99 11.00
CA ALA A 173 6.56 -9.09 10.02
C ALA A 173 6.68 -8.57 8.58
N VAL A 174 5.93 -7.54 8.22
CA VAL A 174 6.02 -6.93 6.88
C VAL A 174 7.41 -6.34 6.62
N LYS A 175 8.01 -5.68 7.62
CA LYS A 175 9.39 -5.20 7.54
C LYS A 175 10.37 -6.36 7.35
N GLN A 176 10.20 -7.42 8.12
CA GLN A 176 11.04 -8.62 8.02
C GLN A 176 10.93 -9.27 6.64
N PHE A 177 9.74 -9.38 6.08
CA PHE A 177 9.55 -9.87 4.71
C PHE A 177 10.21 -8.99 3.66
N TRP A 178 10.24 -7.68 3.88
CA TRP A 178 10.96 -6.77 3.01
C TRP A 178 12.48 -6.96 3.11
N GLN A 179 13.03 -7.07 4.32
CA GLN A 179 14.47 -7.09 4.57
C GLN A 179 15.11 -8.46 4.40
N GLU A 180 14.41 -9.53 4.81
CA GLU A 180 14.97 -10.88 4.94
C GLU A 180 14.49 -11.85 3.84
N ALA A 181 13.52 -11.46 3.00
CA ALA A 181 13.16 -12.26 1.84
C ALA A 181 14.05 -11.92 0.64
N LEU A 182 14.38 -12.94 -0.15
CA LEU A 182 15.18 -12.80 -1.37
C LEU A 182 14.28 -12.42 -2.55
N TRP A 183 14.31 -11.13 -2.93
CA TRP A 183 13.56 -10.58 -4.05
C TRP A 183 14.48 -10.41 -5.27
N GLU A 184 14.49 -11.38 -6.19
CA GLU A 184 15.43 -11.38 -7.30
C GLU A 184 14.90 -10.64 -8.53
N ASN A 185 15.47 -9.45 -8.81
CA ASN A 185 15.19 -8.65 -10.03
C ASN A 185 13.69 -8.34 -10.26
N VAL A 186 12.95 -8.06 -9.20
CA VAL A 186 11.53 -7.75 -9.26
C VAL A 186 11.31 -6.40 -9.95
N ASP A 187 10.55 -6.38 -11.07
CA ASP A 187 10.16 -5.13 -11.76
C ASP A 187 9.04 -4.41 -10.99
N TYR A 188 8.04 -5.15 -10.52
CA TYR A 188 6.89 -4.61 -9.79
C TYR A 188 6.55 -5.49 -8.59
N MET A 189 6.58 -4.90 -7.41
CA MET A 189 6.06 -5.51 -6.19
C MET A 189 4.71 -4.87 -5.86
N PHE A 190 3.69 -5.71 -5.67
CA PHE A 190 2.38 -5.27 -5.18
C PHE A 190 2.26 -5.62 -3.69
N VAL A 191 1.98 -4.60 -2.87
CA VAL A 191 1.78 -4.79 -1.43
C VAL A 191 0.29 -4.81 -1.14
N ASP A 192 -0.23 -5.98 -0.76
CA ASP A 192 -1.64 -6.14 -0.36
C ASP A 192 -1.82 -5.65 1.07
N MET A 193 -2.36 -4.44 1.23
CA MET A 193 -2.45 -3.76 2.52
C MET A 193 -3.65 -4.26 3.33
N PRO A 194 -3.60 -4.29 4.67
CA PRO A 194 -4.80 -4.54 5.46
C PRO A 194 -5.85 -3.44 5.20
N PRO A 195 -7.15 -3.75 5.37
CA PRO A 195 -8.21 -2.79 5.14
C PRO A 195 -8.17 -1.64 6.14
N GLY A 196 -8.58 -0.46 5.69
CA GLY A 196 -8.63 0.75 6.53
C GLY A 196 -7.38 1.63 6.42
N THR A 197 -7.33 2.65 7.27
CA THR A 197 -6.27 3.66 7.34
C THR A 197 -5.61 3.69 8.73
N GLY A 198 -5.49 2.53 9.36
CA GLY A 198 -4.95 2.38 10.71
C GLY A 198 -3.42 2.33 10.76
N ASP A 199 -2.90 1.87 11.89
CA ASP A 199 -1.45 1.89 12.20
C ASP A 199 -0.62 1.01 11.27
N VAL A 200 -1.16 -0.14 10.81
CA VAL A 200 -0.40 -1.08 9.98
C VAL A 200 -0.13 -0.49 8.59
N PRO A 201 -1.15 0.00 7.83
CA PRO A 201 -0.90 0.71 6.58
C PRO A 201 0.07 1.87 6.73
N LEU A 202 -0.08 2.65 7.79
CA LEU A 202 0.81 3.79 8.05
C LEU A 202 2.25 3.34 8.24
N THR A 203 2.49 2.30 9.06
CA THR A 203 3.83 1.77 9.30
C THR A 203 4.45 1.20 8.02
N VAL A 204 3.68 0.48 7.21
CA VAL A 204 4.17 -0.05 5.92
C VAL A 204 4.59 1.09 5.00
N PHE A 205 3.79 2.14 4.88
CA PHE A 205 4.14 3.32 4.07
C PHE A 205 5.37 4.07 4.58
N GLN A 206 5.63 4.05 5.88
CA GLN A 206 6.82 4.66 6.45
C GLN A 206 8.08 3.80 6.25
N SER A 207 7.90 2.48 6.15
CA SER A 207 9.01 1.52 6.17
C SER A 207 9.42 1.03 4.78
N LEU A 208 8.49 0.95 3.83
CA LEU A 208 8.76 0.52 2.47
C LEU A 208 8.81 1.73 1.51
N PRO A 209 9.68 1.70 0.49
CA PRO A 209 9.77 2.77 -0.51
C PRO A 209 8.63 2.67 -1.52
N VAL A 210 7.40 2.97 -1.08
CA VAL A 210 6.20 2.87 -1.92
C VAL A 210 6.19 3.97 -2.98
N ASP A 211 6.23 3.59 -4.26
CA ASP A 211 6.21 4.50 -5.42
C ASP A 211 4.82 5.06 -5.70
N GLY A 212 3.76 4.39 -5.25
CA GLY A 212 2.38 4.85 -5.42
C GLY A 212 1.37 3.86 -4.90
N ILE A 213 0.11 4.28 -4.83
CA ILE A 213 -0.99 3.44 -4.37
C ILE A 213 -2.13 3.32 -5.38
N LEU A 214 -2.78 2.15 -5.37
CA LEU A 214 -4.09 1.91 -5.97
C LEU A 214 -5.13 1.84 -4.86
N ILE A 215 -6.22 2.59 -4.99
CA ILE A 215 -7.32 2.58 -4.02
C ILE A 215 -8.44 1.72 -4.59
N VAL A 216 -8.81 0.65 -3.87
CA VAL A 216 -9.89 -0.26 -4.26
C VAL A 216 -11.13 0.03 -3.44
N THR A 217 -12.27 0.14 -4.11
CA THR A 217 -13.57 0.45 -3.53
C THR A 217 -14.71 -0.33 -4.18
N SER A 218 -15.94 -0.13 -3.72
CA SER A 218 -17.18 -0.68 -4.30
C SER A 218 -18.28 0.39 -4.25
N PRO A 219 -19.33 0.35 -5.11
CA PRO A 219 -20.43 1.32 -5.12
C PRO A 219 -21.28 1.20 -3.85
N GLN A 220 -21.01 1.96 -2.82
CA GLN A 220 -21.81 2.06 -1.59
C GLN A 220 -21.81 3.50 -1.11
N GLU A 221 -22.86 3.95 -0.41
CA GLU A 221 -23.08 5.34 -0.02
C GLU A 221 -21.93 6.01 0.77
N LEU A 222 -21.09 5.23 1.48
CA LEU A 222 -19.97 5.76 2.27
C LEU A 222 -18.63 5.82 1.52
N VAL A 223 -18.62 5.52 0.23
CA VAL A 223 -17.37 5.38 -0.56
C VAL A 223 -16.58 6.69 -0.60
N SER A 224 -17.24 7.83 -0.78
CA SER A 224 -16.56 9.13 -0.86
C SER A 224 -15.75 9.44 0.41
N MET A 225 -16.32 9.21 1.60
CA MET A 225 -15.61 9.43 2.87
C MET A 225 -14.43 8.46 3.06
N ILE A 226 -14.61 7.20 2.66
CA ILE A 226 -13.60 6.15 2.80
C ILE A 226 -12.43 6.41 1.83
N VAL A 227 -12.74 6.74 0.58
CA VAL A 227 -11.73 7.12 -0.42
C VAL A 227 -11.01 8.39 0.03
N ALA A 228 -11.74 9.42 0.53
CA ALA A 228 -11.14 10.64 1.05
C ALA A 228 -10.14 10.38 2.17
N LYS A 229 -10.40 9.42 3.09
CA LYS A 229 -9.45 9.04 4.13
C LYS A 229 -8.17 8.43 3.54
N ALA A 230 -8.29 7.52 2.57
CA ALA A 230 -7.13 6.92 1.89
C ALA A 230 -6.33 7.98 1.10
N VAL A 231 -7.02 8.88 0.40
CA VAL A 231 -6.41 10.02 -0.31
C VAL A 231 -5.66 10.95 0.65
N ASN A 232 -6.28 11.30 1.78
CA ASN A 232 -5.65 12.17 2.78
C ASN A 232 -4.44 11.51 3.44
N MET A 233 -4.49 10.18 3.66
CA MET A 233 -3.34 9.42 4.15
C MET A 233 -2.20 9.46 3.13
N ALA A 234 -2.46 9.16 1.86
CA ALA A 234 -1.47 9.21 0.79
C ALA A 234 -0.84 10.61 0.66
N LYS A 235 -1.65 11.66 0.69
CA LYS A 235 -1.16 13.06 0.66
C LYS A 235 -0.26 13.38 1.85
N LYS A 236 -0.63 12.97 3.07
CA LYS A 236 0.20 13.18 4.27
C LYS A 236 1.53 12.44 4.20
N MET A 237 1.56 11.27 3.55
CA MET A 237 2.76 10.47 3.36
C MET A 237 3.54 10.86 2.09
N ASN A 238 3.04 11.83 1.32
CA ASN A 238 3.61 12.25 0.03
C ASN A 238 3.75 11.09 -0.97
N ILE A 239 2.77 10.17 -0.97
CA ILE A 239 2.74 9.00 -1.86
C ILE A 239 1.76 9.29 -3.00
N PRO A 240 2.16 9.14 -4.28
CA PRO A 240 1.28 9.33 -5.43
C PRO A 240 0.12 8.33 -5.43
N ILE A 241 -1.07 8.80 -5.84
CA ILE A 241 -2.20 7.92 -6.11
C ILE A 241 -2.18 7.59 -7.59
N LEU A 242 -2.01 6.32 -7.94
CA LEU A 242 -1.93 5.83 -9.31
C LEU A 242 -3.30 5.66 -9.96
N GLY A 243 -4.34 5.48 -9.14
CA GLY A 243 -5.70 5.35 -9.62
C GLY A 243 -6.68 4.80 -8.58
N LEU A 244 -7.97 4.83 -8.97
CA LEU A 244 -9.08 4.23 -8.24
C LEU A 244 -9.57 3.00 -9.01
N VAL A 245 -9.91 1.94 -8.29
CA VAL A 245 -10.54 0.74 -8.85
C VAL A 245 -11.86 0.52 -8.13
N GLU A 246 -12.96 0.67 -8.83
CA GLU A 246 -14.26 0.27 -8.33
C GLU A 246 -14.56 -1.16 -8.76
N ASN A 247 -14.69 -2.03 -7.79
CA ASN A 247 -15.10 -3.42 -7.98
C ASN A 247 -16.58 -3.59 -7.64
N MET A 248 -17.24 -4.61 -8.18
CA MET A 248 -18.66 -4.93 -7.93
C MET A 248 -19.63 -3.84 -8.41
N SER A 249 -19.28 -3.10 -9.47
CA SER A 249 -20.10 -2.01 -10.01
C SER A 249 -21.44 -2.50 -10.54
N TYR A 250 -21.48 -3.70 -11.09
CA TYR A 250 -22.73 -4.33 -11.57
C TYR A 250 -22.61 -5.85 -11.62
N LEU A 251 -23.76 -6.49 -11.60
CA LEU A 251 -23.94 -7.89 -11.96
C LEU A 251 -24.58 -7.95 -13.35
N GLU A 252 -24.03 -8.74 -14.27
CA GLU A 252 -24.66 -9.00 -15.55
C GLU A 252 -25.56 -10.23 -15.42
N CYS A 253 -26.84 -10.06 -15.77
CA CYS A 253 -27.80 -11.15 -15.73
C CYS A 253 -27.42 -12.22 -16.76
N PRO A 254 -27.22 -13.48 -16.34
CA PRO A 254 -26.84 -14.55 -17.27
C PRO A 254 -27.87 -14.86 -18.36
N ASP A 255 -29.14 -14.54 -18.10
CA ASP A 255 -30.25 -14.87 -19.02
C ASP A 255 -30.45 -13.79 -20.10
N CYS A 256 -30.31 -12.51 -19.76
CA CYS A 256 -30.67 -11.42 -20.66
C CYS A 256 -29.58 -10.35 -20.84
N GLY A 257 -28.39 -10.49 -20.19
CA GLY A 257 -27.30 -9.56 -20.31
C GLY A 257 -27.55 -8.17 -19.66
N LYS A 258 -28.69 -7.98 -18.97
CA LYS A 258 -28.99 -6.72 -18.29
C LYS A 258 -28.02 -6.49 -17.12
N LYS A 259 -27.39 -5.30 -17.08
CA LYS A 259 -26.57 -4.88 -15.96
C LYS A 259 -27.43 -4.42 -14.80
N ILE A 260 -27.17 -4.94 -13.61
CA ILE A 260 -27.91 -4.68 -12.37
C ILE A 260 -26.93 -4.13 -11.35
N SER A 261 -27.12 -2.90 -10.92
CA SER A 261 -26.31 -2.25 -9.89
C SER A 261 -26.74 -2.70 -8.49
N VAL A 262 -26.18 -3.83 -8.03
CA VAL A 262 -26.58 -4.48 -6.76
C VAL A 262 -26.25 -3.59 -5.54
N PHE A 263 -25.16 -2.84 -5.62
CA PHE A 263 -24.64 -1.99 -4.52
C PHE A 263 -24.89 -0.49 -4.72
N GLY A 264 -25.78 -0.12 -5.64
CA GLY A 264 -26.06 1.27 -6.01
C GLY A 264 -25.36 1.70 -7.30
N GLU A 265 -25.57 2.95 -7.67
CA GLU A 265 -24.94 3.54 -8.85
C GLU A 265 -23.47 3.92 -8.55
N SER A 266 -22.65 3.87 -9.59
CA SER A 266 -21.24 4.24 -9.49
C SER A 266 -21.07 5.76 -9.46
N HIS A 267 -20.33 6.27 -8.48
CA HIS A 267 -19.92 7.68 -8.36
C HIS A 267 -18.40 7.86 -8.50
N ILE A 268 -17.70 6.84 -9.03
CA ILE A 268 -16.23 6.82 -9.08
C ILE A 268 -15.66 7.97 -9.91
N ASP A 269 -16.31 8.35 -11.02
CA ASP A 269 -15.86 9.44 -11.88
C ASP A 269 -15.97 10.81 -11.17
N GLU A 270 -16.97 11.00 -10.32
CA GLU A 270 -17.14 12.21 -9.51
C GLU A 270 -16.05 12.30 -8.45
N ILE A 271 -15.81 11.18 -7.74
CA ILE A 271 -14.76 11.06 -6.72
C ILE A 271 -13.37 11.27 -7.33
N ALA A 272 -13.10 10.67 -8.49
CA ALA A 272 -11.84 10.83 -9.19
C ALA A 272 -11.59 12.29 -9.57
N LYS A 273 -12.61 13.01 -10.06
CA LYS A 273 -12.54 14.43 -10.38
C LYS A 273 -12.33 15.29 -9.14
N GLU A 274 -13.05 15.03 -8.05
CA GLU A 274 -12.95 15.76 -6.78
C GLU A 274 -11.52 15.69 -6.23
N HIS A 275 -10.89 14.53 -6.31
CA HIS A 275 -9.55 14.29 -5.76
C HIS A 275 -8.42 14.44 -6.77
N GLN A 276 -8.74 14.76 -8.04
CA GLN A 276 -7.78 14.94 -9.14
C GLN A 276 -6.94 13.67 -9.42
N ILE A 277 -7.60 12.51 -9.42
CA ILE A 277 -7.02 11.19 -9.65
C ILE A 277 -7.39 10.71 -11.06
#